data_8800734b292371d34f969789f53e872e
#
_entry.id   8800734b292371d34f969789f53e872e
#
_cell.length_a   1.000
_cell.length_b   1.000
_cell.length_c   1.000
_cell.angle_alpha   90.00
_cell.angle_beta   90.00
_cell.angle_gamma   90.00
#
_symmetry.space_group_name_H-M   'P 1'
#
loop_
_entity.id
_entity.type
_entity.pdbx_description
1 polymer ?
#
loop_
_entity_poly.entity_id
_entity_poly.type
_entity_poly.pdbx_seq_one_letter_code
_entity_poly.pdbx_strand_id
1 'polypeptide(L)'
;MKNIPVVLMGCGGVGRQLLQHIVTCRSLHANQGIRLRVVGVCDSKSLVAAPDVYSMELSDNLLLEVCRVKLDSSSSLLTLNGECQVYSNSELTKKIIDIAALLGLALVDCSASSETIGVLNRVVDIGCCAVLANKKPLTSKMEDYDKLVSHPRFIRHESTVGAGLPVIASLNRLLSSGDPVHRIIGSLSGTLGYVMSEVEDGKPFSQVVKSAKSLGYTEPDPRDDLSGMDVARKALILARLLGQRLNLDSIKIESLYPEEMRPGVMSAEEFLGSGVSLLDKDIQERVHKASLNGNVLRYVCVIEGSRCEVGIQELPKDSALGRLKGSDNVLEIYSRCYFEQPLVIQGAGAGNDTTATGVLADILDLQDLFP
;
A
#
# COMPACT_ATOMS: atom_id res chain seq x y z
N MET A 1 -5.90 -27.86 13.60
CA MET A 1 -5.61 -27.04 12.40
C MET A 1 -6.30 -25.72 12.61
N LYS A 2 -5.56 -24.60 12.60
CA LYS A 2 -6.11 -23.25 12.77
C LYS A 2 -6.98 -22.88 11.56
N ASN A 3 -8.21 -22.51 11.79
CA ASN A 3 -9.13 -22.09 10.72
C ASN A 3 -9.29 -20.56 10.77
N ILE A 4 -8.90 -19.89 9.69
CA ILE A 4 -9.01 -18.44 9.57
C ILE A 4 -10.07 -18.14 8.51
N PRO A 5 -11.30 -17.75 8.92
CA PRO A 5 -12.31 -17.27 7.97
C PRO A 5 -11.89 -15.91 7.41
N VAL A 6 -11.98 -15.75 6.10
CA VAL A 6 -11.56 -14.55 5.38
C VAL A 6 -12.69 -13.99 4.55
N VAL A 7 -12.94 -12.69 4.67
CA VAL A 7 -13.72 -11.91 3.72
C VAL A 7 -12.80 -10.91 3.04
N LEU A 8 -12.74 -10.95 1.71
CA LEU A 8 -11.92 -10.06 0.90
C LEU A 8 -12.77 -8.91 0.34
N MET A 9 -12.36 -7.69 0.59
CA MET A 9 -12.86 -6.47 -0.03
C MET A 9 -11.89 -6.00 -1.11
N GLY A 10 -12.37 -5.90 -2.34
CA GLY A 10 -11.58 -5.45 -3.48
C GLY A 10 -10.95 -6.58 -4.29
N CYS A 11 -11.48 -6.80 -5.49
CA CYS A 11 -11.02 -7.80 -6.45
C CYS A 11 -10.21 -7.18 -7.60
N GLY A 12 -9.45 -6.12 -7.32
CA GLY A 12 -8.49 -5.53 -8.24
C GLY A 12 -7.25 -6.40 -8.41
N GLY A 13 -6.16 -5.82 -8.92
CA GLY A 13 -4.91 -6.56 -9.15
C GLY A 13 -4.39 -7.31 -7.92
N VAL A 14 -4.31 -6.63 -6.77
CA VAL A 14 -3.84 -7.23 -5.50
C VAL A 14 -4.81 -8.30 -4.99
N GLY A 15 -6.11 -8.01 -4.94
CA GLY A 15 -7.10 -8.97 -4.42
C GLY A 15 -7.17 -10.26 -5.24
N ARG A 16 -7.11 -10.15 -6.57
CA ARG A 16 -7.04 -11.33 -7.46
C ARG A 16 -5.78 -12.15 -7.22
N GLN A 17 -4.64 -11.50 -7.10
CA GLN A 17 -3.37 -12.18 -6.83
C GLN A 17 -3.39 -12.88 -5.47
N LEU A 18 -3.99 -12.24 -4.45
CA LEU A 18 -4.17 -12.85 -3.13
C LEU A 18 -5.02 -14.13 -3.21
N LEU A 19 -6.13 -14.13 -3.94
CA LEU A 19 -6.96 -15.33 -4.12
C LEU A 19 -6.17 -16.44 -4.82
N GLN A 20 -5.37 -16.12 -5.84
CA GLN A 20 -4.51 -17.09 -6.52
C GLN A 20 -3.46 -17.66 -5.56
N HIS A 21 -2.82 -16.84 -4.73
CA HIS A 21 -1.86 -17.30 -3.72
C HIS A 21 -2.51 -18.21 -2.69
N ILE A 22 -3.70 -17.87 -2.19
CA ILE A 22 -4.44 -18.71 -1.25
C ILE A 22 -4.69 -20.11 -1.85
N VAL A 23 -5.15 -20.18 -3.10
CA VAL A 23 -5.40 -21.45 -3.79
C VAL A 23 -4.09 -22.21 -4.00
N THR A 24 -3.06 -21.56 -4.51
CA THR A 24 -1.77 -22.19 -4.83
C THR A 24 -1.06 -22.70 -3.58
N CYS A 25 -1.15 -21.99 -2.46
CA CYS A 25 -0.46 -22.32 -1.22
C CYS A 25 -1.26 -23.21 -0.26
N ARG A 26 -2.42 -23.76 -0.68
CA ARG A 26 -3.29 -24.60 0.17
C ARG A 26 -2.52 -25.73 0.88
N SER A 27 -1.72 -26.49 0.10
CA SER A 27 -0.96 -27.63 0.66
C SER A 27 0.15 -27.16 1.62
N LEU A 28 0.81 -26.05 1.31
CA LEU A 28 1.83 -25.47 2.19
C LEU A 28 1.23 -25.08 3.54
N HIS A 29 0.11 -24.34 3.53
CA HIS A 29 -0.54 -23.90 4.76
C HIS A 29 -1.13 -25.06 5.56
N ALA A 30 -1.70 -26.07 4.88
CA ALA A 30 -2.21 -27.27 5.53
C ALA A 30 -1.09 -28.04 6.27
N ASN A 31 0.12 -28.12 5.69
CA ASN A 31 1.29 -28.74 6.34
C ASN A 31 1.76 -27.94 7.56
N GLN A 32 1.49 -26.63 7.60
CA GLN A 32 1.74 -25.74 8.75
C GLN A 32 0.61 -25.77 9.78
N GLY A 33 -0.44 -26.56 9.53
CA GLY A 33 -1.61 -26.62 10.41
C GLY A 33 -2.57 -25.43 10.29
N ILE A 34 -2.57 -24.72 9.16
CA ILE A 34 -3.39 -23.53 8.90
C ILE A 34 -4.34 -23.80 7.71
N ARG A 35 -5.57 -23.33 7.83
CA ARG A 35 -6.55 -23.30 6.75
C ARG A 35 -7.14 -21.91 6.62
N LEU A 36 -6.91 -21.27 5.49
CA LEU A 36 -7.56 -20.03 5.11
C LEU A 36 -8.89 -20.36 4.44
N ARG A 37 -10.00 -20.03 5.09
CA ARG A 37 -11.36 -20.25 4.58
C ARG A 37 -11.89 -18.96 3.99
N VAL A 38 -11.84 -18.81 2.67
CA VAL A 38 -12.45 -17.65 2.03
C VAL A 38 -13.97 -17.85 2.02
N VAL A 39 -14.66 -17.12 2.88
CA VAL A 39 -16.13 -17.21 3.05
C VAL A 39 -16.88 -16.10 2.32
N GLY A 40 -16.16 -15.07 1.85
CA GLY A 40 -16.73 -14.00 1.07
C GLY A 40 -15.69 -13.20 0.28
N VAL A 41 -16.11 -12.71 -0.89
CA VAL A 41 -15.32 -11.84 -1.76
C VAL A 41 -16.22 -10.75 -2.30
N CYS A 42 -15.84 -9.48 -2.16
CA CYS A 42 -16.65 -8.39 -2.69
C CYS A 42 -15.85 -7.40 -3.55
N ASP A 43 -16.57 -6.78 -4.45
CA ASP A 43 -16.18 -5.56 -5.15
C ASP A 43 -17.06 -4.39 -4.70
N SER A 44 -17.02 -3.26 -5.40
CA SER A 44 -17.83 -2.07 -5.08
C SER A 44 -19.34 -2.26 -5.33
N LYS A 45 -19.74 -3.33 -5.98
CA LYS A 45 -21.13 -3.54 -6.46
C LYS A 45 -21.82 -4.75 -5.83
N SER A 46 -21.05 -5.74 -5.37
CA SER A 46 -21.57 -7.03 -4.95
C SER A 46 -20.66 -7.77 -3.98
N LEU A 47 -21.26 -8.67 -3.20
CA LEU A 47 -20.59 -9.65 -2.36
C LEU A 47 -21.00 -11.05 -2.81
N VAL A 48 -20.03 -11.90 -3.07
CA VAL A 48 -20.20 -13.34 -3.25
C VAL A 48 -19.80 -14.01 -1.94
N ALA A 49 -20.68 -14.76 -1.33
CA ALA A 49 -20.45 -15.45 -0.07
C ALA A 49 -20.75 -16.95 -0.18
N ALA A 50 -20.12 -17.76 0.67
CA ALA A 50 -20.46 -19.17 0.79
C ALA A 50 -21.94 -19.34 1.22
N PRO A 51 -22.64 -20.39 0.75
CA PRO A 51 -24.06 -20.60 1.06
C PRO A 51 -24.32 -20.75 2.56
N ASP A 52 -23.41 -21.42 3.25
CA ASP A 52 -23.34 -21.51 4.70
C ASP A 52 -21.93 -21.16 5.16
N VAL A 53 -21.75 -19.93 5.62
CA VAL A 53 -20.43 -19.41 6.04
C VAL A 53 -19.87 -20.13 7.27
N TYR A 54 -20.69 -20.86 8.03
CA TYR A 54 -20.26 -21.64 9.18
C TYR A 54 -19.48 -22.89 8.77
N SER A 55 -20.06 -23.66 7.88
CA SER A 55 -19.57 -24.99 7.52
C SER A 55 -18.84 -25.01 6.17
N MET A 56 -19.11 -24.03 5.30
CA MET A 56 -18.62 -23.97 3.93
C MET A 56 -17.64 -22.81 3.69
N GLU A 57 -16.88 -22.92 2.61
CA GLU A 57 -16.04 -21.87 2.03
C GLU A 57 -16.31 -21.78 0.54
N LEU A 58 -15.91 -20.69 -0.10
CA LEU A 58 -15.91 -20.60 -1.55
C LEU A 58 -14.88 -21.58 -2.11
N SER A 59 -15.28 -22.42 -3.05
CA SER A 59 -14.39 -23.41 -3.64
C SER A 59 -13.24 -22.76 -4.41
N ASP A 60 -12.10 -23.44 -4.50
CA ASP A 60 -10.94 -22.96 -5.24
C ASP A 60 -11.28 -22.66 -6.71
N ASN A 61 -12.14 -23.47 -7.33
CA ASN A 61 -12.64 -23.20 -8.69
C ASN A 61 -13.41 -21.88 -8.77
N LEU A 62 -14.27 -21.59 -7.79
CA LEU A 62 -15.02 -20.34 -7.73
C LEU A 62 -14.10 -19.13 -7.47
N LEU A 63 -13.10 -19.27 -6.59
CA LEU A 63 -12.10 -18.21 -6.37
C LEU A 63 -11.31 -17.89 -7.65
N LEU A 64 -10.92 -18.91 -8.41
CA LEU A 64 -10.25 -18.73 -9.71
C LEU A 64 -11.20 -18.13 -10.76
N GLU A 65 -12.49 -18.45 -10.72
CA GLU A 65 -13.50 -17.83 -11.58
C GLU A 65 -13.70 -16.34 -11.25
N VAL A 66 -13.76 -15.97 -9.97
CA VAL A 66 -13.71 -14.56 -9.52
C VAL A 66 -12.51 -13.84 -10.13
N CYS A 67 -11.31 -14.45 -10.05
CA CYS A 67 -10.10 -13.87 -10.64
C CYS A 67 -10.25 -13.66 -12.15
N ARG A 68 -10.87 -14.60 -12.86
CA ARG A 68 -11.07 -14.55 -14.32
C ARG A 68 -12.08 -13.48 -14.71
N VAL A 69 -13.23 -13.43 -14.04
CA VAL A 69 -14.27 -12.41 -14.27
C VAL A 69 -13.73 -11.01 -14.02
N LYS A 70 -12.92 -10.83 -12.97
CA LYS A 70 -12.35 -9.51 -12.60
C LYS A 70 -11.04 -9.15 -13.31
N LEU A 71 -10.61 -9.93 -14.31
CA LEU A 71 -9.59 -9.47 -15.28
C LEU A 71 -10.07 -8.22 -16.03
N ASP A 72 -11.35 -8.22 -16.39
CA ASP A 72 -12.03 -7.00 -16.83
C ASP A 72 -12.65 -6.30 -15.60
N SER A 73 -12.11 -5.14 -15.24
CA SER A 73 -12.56 -4.36 -14.08
C SER A 73 -14.03 -3.92 -14.18
N SER A 74 -14.60 -3.85 -15.39
CA SER A 74 -16.01 -3.50 -15.63
C SER A 74 -16.96 -4.65 -15.33
N SER A 75 -16.49 -5.89 -15.38
CA SER A 75 -17.30 -7.08 -15.14
C SER A 75 -17.78 -7.17 -13.69
N SER A 76 -19.02 -7.63 -13.51
CA SER A 76 -19.67 -7.74 -12.21
C SER A 76 -19.58 -9.16 -11.66
N LEU A 77 -19.37 -9.29 -10.35
CA LEU A 77 -19.47 -10.57 -9.64
C LEU A 77 -20.92 -11.12 -9.62
N LEU A 78 -21.93 -10.31 -9.95
CA LEU A 78 -23.33 -10.76 -10.08
C LEU A 78 -23.53 -11.81 -11.18
N THR A 79 -22.58 -11.96 -12.10
CA THR A 79 -22.64 -12.95 -13.19
C THR A 79 -22.10 -14.32 -12.80
N LEU A 80 -21.56 -14.47 -11.60
CA LEU A 80 -21.00 -15.73 -11.13
C LEU A 80 -22.11 -16.75 -10.89
N ASN A 81 -21.89 -17.96 -11.37
CA ASN A 81 -22.74 -19.12 -11.17
C ASN A 81 -21.97 -20.17 -10.35
N GLY A 82 -22.62 -20.78 -9.37
CA GLY A 82 -21.99 -21.83 -8.56
C GLY A 82 -22.64 -21.95 -7.17
N GLU A 83 -22.03 -22.73 -6.30
CA GLU A 83 -22.47 -22.85 -4.91
C GLU A 83 -22.06 -21.61 -4.10
N CYS A 84 -22.76 -20.50 -4.34
CA CYS A 84 -22.56 -19.24 -3.64
C CYS A 84 -23.86 -18.43 -3.54
N GLN A 85 -23.89 -17.51 -2.59
CA GLN A 85 -24.93 -16.50 -2.49
C GLN A 85 -24.35 -15.16 -2.96
N VAL A 86 -25.13 -14.41 -3.72
CA VAL A 86 -24.72 -13.11 -4.25
C VAL A 86 -25.62 -12.02 -3.71
N TYR A 87 -25.00 -10.99 -3.13
CA TYR A 87 -25.68 -9.85 -2.54
C TYR A 87 -25.33 -8.57 -3.29
N SER A 88 -26.29 -7.70 -3.48
CA SER A 88 -26.11 -6.40 -4.13
C SER A 88 -25.48 -5.37 -3.19
N ASN A 89 -25.05 -4.23 -3.76
CA ASN A 89 -24.39 -3.16 -3.03
C ASN A 89 -25.17 -2.64 -1.81
N SER A 90 -26.52 -2.56 -1.89
CA SER A 90 -27.37 -2.07 -0.78
C SER A 90 -27.29 -2.93 0.48
N GLU A 91 -26.90 -4.21 0.35
CA GLU A 91 -26.80 -5.16 1.45
C GLU A 91 -25.37 -5.43 1.89
N LEU A 92 -24.37 -5.02 1.08
CA LEU A 92 -22.96 -5.40 1.19
C LEU A 92 -22.38 -5.16 2.59
N THR A 93 -22.40 -3.92 3.06
CA THR A 93 -21.87 -3.55 4.37
C THR A 93 -22.53 -4.31 5.51
N LYS A 94 -23.86 -4.42 5.48
CA LYS A 94 -24.60 -5.16 6.49
C LYS A 94 -24.22 -6.63 6.52
N LYS A 95 -24.15 -7.27 5.34
CA LYS A 95 -23.80 -8.69 5.23
C LYS A 95 -22.36 -8.98 5.68
N ILE A 96 -21.40 -8.12 5.35
CA ILE A 96 -20.04 -8.26 5.85
C ILE A 96 -20.00 -8.23 7.38
N ILE A 97 -20.72 -7.28 8.00
CA ILE A 97 -20.80 -7.17 9.47
C ILE A 97 -21.50 -8.38 10.08
N ASP A 98 -22.59 -8.86 9.48
CA ASP A 98 -23.33 -10.04 9.95
C ASP A 98 -22.42 -11.29 9.92
N ILE A 99 -21.66 -11.51 8.83
CA ILE A 99 -20.73 -12.62 8.69
C ILE A 99 -19.59 -12.47 9.70
N ALA A 100 -19.07 -11.27 9.89
CA ALA A 100 -18.01 -10.98 10.86
C ALA A 100 -18.45 -11.28 12.31
N ALA A 101 -19.63 -10.81 12.70
CA ALA A 101 -20.18 -11.07 14.02
C ALA A 101 -20.42 -12.57 14.29
N LEU A 102 -20.71 -13.32 13.22
CA LEU A 102 -21.00 -14.74 13.30
C LEU A 102 -19.76 -15.60 13.47
N LEU A 103 -18.68 -15.27 12.78
CA LEU A 103 -17.49 -16.15 12.62
C LEU A 103 -16.26 -15.69 13.39
N GLY A 104 -16.12 -14.40 13.72
CA GLY A 104 -14.85 -13.87 14.20
C GLY A 104 -13.76 -14.00 13.11
N LEU A 105 -13.86 -13.25 12.02
CA LEU A 105 -13.05 -13.41 10.80
C LEU A 105 -11.90 -12.40 10.68
N ALA A 106 -11.06 -12.59 9.67
CA ALA A 106 -10.15 -11.60 9.12
C ALA A 106 -10.81 -10.90 7.92
N LEU A 107 -11.13 -9.60 8.08
CA LEU A 107 -11.59 -8.75 6.98
C LEU A 107 -10.36 -8.17 6.26
N VAL A 108 -10.20 -8.49 5.00
CA VAL A 108 -9.03 -8.08 4.19
C VAL A 108 -9.44 -6.98 3.23
N ASP A 109 -8.80 -5.81 3.31
CA ASP A 109 -9.08 -4.67 2.42
C ASP A 109 -7.96 -4.47 1.40
N CYS A 110 -8.17 -4.98 0.19
CA CYS A 110 -7.35 -4.77 -1.00
C CYS A 110 -7.98 -3.76 -1.97
N SER A 111 -8.94 -2.96 -1.52
CA SER A 111 -9.55 -1.91 -2.33
C SER A 111 -8.71 -0.63 -2.37
N ALA A 112 -9.17 0.35 -3.14
CA ALA A 112 -8.63 1.72 -3.13
C ALA A 112 -9.68 2.74 -2.65
N SER A 113 -10.75 2.27 -1.99
CA SER A 113 -11.87 3.10 -1.53
C SER A 113 -11.56 3.75 -0.18
N SER A 114 -12.04 4.98 0.02
CA SER A 114 -12.08 5.64 1.33
C SER A 114 -13.30 5.24 2.16
N GLU A 115 -14.29 4.60 1.54
CA GLU A 115 -15.56 4.27 2.19
C GLU A 115 -15.48 3.01 3.08
N THR A 116 -14.41 2.23 2.95
CA THR A 116 -14.21 1.00 3.73
C THR A 116 -13.96 1.23 5.21
N ILE A 117 -13.57 2.45 5.62
CA ILE A 117 -13.25 2.77 7.01
C ILE A 117 -14.43 2.48 7.97
N GLY A 118 -15.65 2.76 7.54
CA GLY A 118 -16.84 2.52 8.36
C GLY A 118 -17.06 1.03 8.68
N VAL A 119 -16.92 0.15 7.69
CA VAL A 119 -17.06 -1.29 7.89
C VAL A 119 -15.88 -1.86 8.67
N LEU A 120 -14.65 -1.39 8.40
CA LEU A 120 -13.45 -1.80 9.14
C LEU A 120 -13.56 -1.48 10.63
N ASN A 121 -13.96 -0.25 10.99
CA ASN A 121 -14.16 0.14 12.38
C ASN A 121 -15.21 -0.73 13.08
N ARG A 122 -16.33 -1.04 12.41
CA ARG A 122 -17.36 -1.90 12.98
C ARG A 122 -16.88 -3.33 13.19
N VAL A 123 -16.11 -3.86 12.27
CA VAL A 123 -15.54 -5.22 12.34
C VAL A 123 -14.51 -5.33 13.48
N VAL A 124 -13.69 -4.32 13.67
CA VAL A 124 -12.74 -4.26 14.80
C VAL A 124 -13.46 -4.11 16.13
N ASP A 125 -14.50 -3.27 16.22
CA ASP A 125 -15.33 -3.07 17.42
C ASP A 125 -15.96 -4.38 17.96
N ILE A 126 -16.27 -5.32 17.07
CA ILE A 126 -16.81 -6.64 17.44
C ILE A 126 -15.73 -7.72 17.65
N GLY A 127 -14.46 -7.33 17.68
CA GLY A 127 -13.34 -8.21 18.00
C GLY A 127 -12.82 -9.04 16.82
N CYS A 128 -13.14 -8.67 15.58
CA CYS A 128 -12.59 -9.31 14.40
C CYS A 128 -11.26 -8.67 13.97
N CYS A 129 -10.52 -9.39 13.13
CA CYS A 129 -9.26 -8.91 12.61
C CYS A 129 -9.45 -8.11 11.30
N ALA A 130 -8.58 -7.14 11.05
CA ALA A 130 -8.49 -6.40 9.80
C ALA A 130 -7.09 -6.47 9.21
N VAL A 131 -7.00 -6.75 7.90
CA VAL A 131 -5.75 -6.79 7.14
C VAL A 131 -5.85 -5.80 5.99
N LEU A 132 -4.90 -4.88 5.86
CA LEU A 132 -5.01 -3.74 4.97
C LEU A 132 -3.86 -3.67 3.97
N ALA A 133 -4.18 -3.65 2.68
CA ALA A 133 -3.32 -3.08 1.64
C ALA A 133 -3.78 -1.65 1.27
N ASN A 134 -5.04 -1.32 1.55
CA ASN A 134 -5.61 0.00 1.33
C ASN A 134 -5.05 1.02 2.32
N LYS A 135 -4.38 2.06 1.81
CA LYS A 135 -3.79 3.12 2.63
C LYS A 135 -4.81 4.12 3.18
N LYS A 136 -5.95 4.28 2.50
CA LYS A 136 -6.90 5.35 2.82
C LYS A 136 -7.49 5.26 4.24
N PRO A 137 -7.88 4.08 4.76
CA PRO A 137 -8.31 3.98 6.15
C PRO A 137 -7.27 4.45 7.16
N LEU A 138 -6.00 4.10 6.94
CA LEU A 138 -4.89 4.49 7.84
C LEU A 138 -4.48 5.96 7.70
N THR A 139 -4.91 6.63 6.64
CA THR A 139 -4.68 8.06 6.38
C THR A 139 -5.96 8.90 6.49
N SER A 140 -7.01 8.34 7.07
CA SER A 140 -8.27 9.01 7.38
C SER A 140 -8.12 10.05 8.49
N LYS A 141 -9.20 10.71 8.89
CA LYS A 141 -9.21 11.60 10.06
C LYS A 141 -8.72 10.85 11.30
N MET A 142 -8.07 11.58 12.22
CA MET A 142 -7.50 10.96 13.43
C MET A 142 -8.50 10.16 14.24
N GLU A 143 -9.74 10.63 14.33
CA GLU A 143 -10.81 9.94 15.06
C GLU A 143 -11.10 8.54 14.50
N ASP A 144 -11.20 8.42 13.17
CA ASP A 144 -11.42 7.15 12.50
C ASP A 144 -10.20 6.24 12.57
N TYR A 145 -9.01 6.82 12.46
CA TYR A 145 -7.74 6.10 12.62
C TYR A 145 -7.59 5.52 14.03
N ASP A 146 -7.80 6.35 15.08
CA ASP A 146 -7.70 5.90 16.47
C ASP A 146 -8.63 4.73 16.76
N LYS A 147 -9.84 4.78 16.20
CA LYS A 147 -10.83 3.71 16.31
C LYS A 147 -10.36 2.43 15.64
N LEU A 148 -9.85 2.55 14.40
CA LEU A 148 -9.33 1.40 13.65
C LEU A 148 -8.17 0.72 14.38
N VAL A 149 -7.22 1.48 14.93
CA VAL A 149 -6.02 0.93 15.59
C VAL A 149 -6.17 0.74 17.11
N SER A 150 -7.38 0.90 17.66
CA SER A 150 -7.65 0.77 19.10
C SER A 150 -7.24 -0.60 19.67
N HIS A 151 -7.23 -1.62 18.83
CA HIS A 151 -6.82 -2.98 19.18
C HIS A 151 -5.68 -3.46 18.26
N PRO A 152 -4.41 -3.06 18.53
CA PRO A 152 -3.29 -3.29 17.59
C PRO A 152 -3.05 -4.77 17.26
N ARG A 153 -3.44 -5.69 18.14
CA ARG A 153 -3.31 -7.13 17.89
C ARG A 153 -4.19 -7.64 16.76
N PHE A 154 -5.30 -6.98 16.48
CA PHE A 154 -6.26 -7.37 15.45
C PHE A 154 -6.00 -6.72 14.09
N ILE A 155 -5.03 -5.79 14.01
CA ILE A 155 -4.75 -5.04 12.78
C ILE A 155 -3.41 -5.48 12.21
N ARG A 156 -3.38 -5.72 10.89
CA ARG A 156 -2.16 -5.91 10.09
C ARG A 156 -2.25 -5.04 8.86
N HIS A 157 -1.14 -4.42 8.48
CA HIS A 157 -1.13 -3.49 7.36
C HIS A 157 0.25 -3.35 6.69
N GLU A 158 1.05 -4.42 6.69
CA GLU A 158 2.40 -4.43 6.10
C GLU A 158 2.38 -3.89 4.66
N SER A 159 1.42 -4.36 3.87
CA SER A 159 1.33 -4.02 2.44
C SER A 159 0.86 -2.58 2.14
N THR A 160 0.65 -1.75 3.15
CA THR A 160 0.36 -0.33 2.95
C THR A 160 1.61 0.52 2.68
N VAL A 161 2.79 0.03 3.05
CA VAL A 161 4.09 0.70 2.83
C VAL A 161 5.11 -0.32 2.35
N GLY A 162 5.59 -0.18 1.10
CA GLY A 162 6.64 -1.03 0.57
C GLY A 162 6.17 -2.39 0.03
N ALA A 163 4.90 -2.53 -0.33
CA ALA A 163 4.31 -3.78 -0.84
C ALA A 163 4.49 -4.96 0.14
N GLY A 164 5.35 -5.93 -0.18
CA GLY A 164 5.66 -7.06 0.70
C GLY A 164 6.93 -6.90 1.53
N LEU A 165 7.58 -5.74 1.50
CA LEU A 165 8.76 -5.47 2.34
C LEU A 165 8.36 -5.41 3.82
N PRO A 166 9.16 -5.97 4.75
CA PRO A 166 8.84 -6.03 6.18
C PRO A 166 9.11 -4.68 6.88
N VAL A 167 8.44 -3.61 6.45
CA VAL A 167 8.63 -2.24 6.96
C VAL A 167 7.91 -2.07 8.29
N ILE A 168 6.62 -2.35 8.30
CA ILE A 168 5.77 -2.19 9.50
C ILE A 168 6.17 -3.20 10.58
N ALA A 169 6.44 -4.45 10.20
CA ALA A 169 6.90 -5.49 11.11
C ALA A 169 8.23 -5.11 11.78
N SER A 170 9.19 -4.59 11.01
CA SER A 170 10.48 -4.14 11.55
C SER A 170 10.31 -2.96 12.52
N LEU A 171 9.49 -1.97 12.18
CA LEU A 171 9.21 -0.82 13.05
C LEU A 171 8.51 -1.28 14.33
N ASN A 172 7.49 -2.12 14.24
CA ASN A 172 6.80 -2.68 15.41
C ASN A 172 7.76 -3.46 16.32
N ARG A 173 8.70 -4.20 15.74
CA ARG A 173 9.72 -4.93 16.51
C ARG A 173 10.63 -3.98 17.29
N LEU A 174 11.12 -2.90 16.68
CA LEU A 174 11.95 -1.89 17.35
C LEU A 174 11.17 -1.20 18.48
N LEU A 175 9.97 -0.71 18.18
CA LEU A 175 9.14 0.03 19.13
C LEU A 175 8.73 -0.83 20.33
N SER A 176 8.30 -2.07 20.08
CA SER A 176 7.87 -2.98 21.16
C SER A 176 9.04 -3.50 22.00
N SER A 177 10.27 -3.50 21.49
CA SER A 177 11.48 -3.81 22.27
C SER A 177 12.03 -2.62 23.07
N GLY A 178 11.38 -1.45 23.01
CA GLY A 178 11.83 -0.23 23.69
C GLY A 178 13.02 0.44 23.01
N ASP A 179 13.19 0.25 21.73
CA ASP A 179 14.19 0.95 20.90
C ASP A 179 13.53 2.11 20.14
N PRO A 180 13.58 3.36 20.67
CA PRO A 180 12.90 4.48 20.06
C PRO A 180 13.51 4.82 18.69
N VAL A 181 12.64 5.00 17.71
CA VAL A 181 13.00 5.44 16.37
C VAL A 181 13.04 6.96 16.35
N HIS A 182 14.18 7.53 15.94
CA HIS A 182 14.42 8.98 15.91
C HIS A 182 14.16 9.57 14.54
N ARG A 183 14.47 8.79 13.49
CA ARG A 183 14.38 9.27 12.11
C ARG A 183 14.09 8.11 11.15
N ILE A 184 13.28 8.41 10.14
CA ILE A 184 13.08 7.54 8.97
C ILE A 184 13.31 8.39 7.73
N ILE A 185 14.09 7.86 6.77
CA ILE A 185 14.20 8.40 5.43
C ILE A 185 13.87 7.28 4.45
N GLY A 186 12.99 7.54 3.48
CA GLY A 186 12.59 6.49 2.55
C GLY A 186 12.27 6.97 1.16
N SER A 187 12.83 6.29 0.16
CA SER A 187 12.36 6.34 -1.23
C SER A 187 11.29 5.27 -1.39
N LEU A 188 10.02 5.68 -1.43
CA LEU A 188 8.86 4.80 -1.33
C LEU A 188 7.97 4.79 -2.58
N SER A 189 8.48 5.29 -3.70
CA SER A 189 7.79 5.27 -5.00
C SER A 189 8.70 4.69 -6.07
N GLY A 190 8.27 3.59 -6.70
CA GLY A 190 9.00 3.01 -7.82
C GLY A 190 9.11 3.97 -9.00
N THR A 191 8.03 4.68 -9.32
CA THR A 191 7.99 5.69 -10.39
C THR A 191 8.99 6.81 -10.14
N LEU A 192 8.95 7.41 -8.95
CA LEU A 192 9.82 8.53 -8.60
C LEU A 192 11.27 8.09 -8.41
N GLY A 193 11.50 6.86 -7.92
CA GLY A 193 12.82 6.24 -7.88
C GLY A 193 13.44 6.09 -9.27
N TYR A 194 12.67 5.58 -10.21
CA TYR A 194 13.08 5.49 -11.62
C TYR A 194 13.38 6.88 -12.20
N VAL A 195 12.47 7.84 -12.04
CA VAL A 195 12.64 9.19 -12.56
C VAL A 195 13.92 9.84 -12.04
N MET A 196 14.16 9.78 -10.73
CA MET A 196 15.34 10.40 -10.13
C MET A 196 16.66 9.69 -10.54
N SER A 197 16.63 8.38 -10.78
CA SER A 197 17.78 7.63 -11.27
C SER A 197 18.17 8.04 -12.69
N GLU A 198 17.19 8.18 -13.55
CA GLU A 198 17.42 8.51 -14.96
C GLU A 198 17.87 9.98 -15.15
N VAL A 199 17.35 10.92 -14.34
CA VAL A 199 17.81 12.32 -14.38
C VAL A 199 19.23 12.47 -13.80
N GLU A 200 19.62 11.65 -12.82
CA GLU A 200 21.00 11.57 -12.32
C GLU A 200 21.97 11.17 -13.45
N ASP A 201 21.52 10.26 -14.33
CA ASP A 201 22.32 9.81 -15.49
C ASP A 201 22.33 10.82 -16.66
N GLY A 202 21.79 12.04 -16.44
CA GLY A 202 21.87 13.19 -17.36
C GLY A 202 20.74 13.26 -18.39
N LYS A 203 19.69 12.44 -18.29
CA LYS A 203 18.55 12.52 -19.18
C LYS A 203 17.64 13.67 -18.79
N PRO A 204 17.05 14.41 -19.77
CA PRO A 204 16.06 15.44 -19.51
C PRO A 204 14.85 14.88 -18.76
N PHE A 205 14.37 15.60 -17.73
CA PHE A 205 13.24 15.19 -16.92
C PHE A 205 11.99 14.86 -17.75
N SER A 206 11.70 15.71 -18.73
CA SER A 206 10.57 15.51 -19.65
C SER A 206 10.66 14.20 -20.44
N GLN A 207 11.84 13.84 -20.90
CA GLN A 207 12.06 12.58 -21.62
C GLN A 207 11.86 11.39 -20.68
N VAL A 208 12.37 11.49 -19.45
CA VAL A 208 12.26 10.43 -18.43
C VAL A 208 10.79 10.19 -18.06
N VAL A 209 10.00 11.25 -17.82
CA VAL A 209 8.57 11.13 -17.50
C VAL A 209 7.79 10.47 -18.65
N LYS A 210 8.07 10.86 -19.90
CA LYS A 210 7.44 10.24 -21.09
C LYS A 210 7.83 8.76 -21.20
N SER A 211 9.09 8.43 -20.96
CA SER A 211 9.57 7.05 -20.96
C SER A 211 8.93 6.22 -19.84
N ALA A 212 8.84 6.75 -18.62
CA ALA A 212 8.17 6.10 -17.51
C ALA A 212 6.72 5.75 -17.83
N LYS A 213 5.99 6.69 -18.47
CA LYS A 213 4.62 6.45 -18.94
C LYS A 213 4.56 5.35 -19.98
N SER A 214 5.42 5.37 -20.98
CA SER A 214 5.45 4.36 -22.04
C SER A 214 5.79 2.96 -21.54
N LEU A 215 6.59 2.87 -20.46
CA LEU A 215 6.95 1.61 -19.80
C LEU A 215 5.89 1.14 -18.79
N GLY A 216 4.83 1.91 -18.58
CA GLY A 216 3.78 1.57 -17.64
C GLY A 216 4.18 1.74 -16.15
N TYR A 217 5.18 2.57 -15.87
CA TYR A 217 5.61 2.87 -14.49
C TYR A 217 4.78 3.96 -13.84
N THR A 218 4.02 4.75 -14.61
CA THR A 218 3.15 5.80 -14.09
C THR A 218 1.68 5.42 -14.15
N GLU A 219 0.88 6.11 -13.38
CA GLU A 219 -0.57 6.18 -13.56
C GLU A 219 -0.91 6.76 -14.95
N PRO A 220 -2.16 6.63 -15.44
CA PRO A 220 -2.57 7.20 -16.74
C PRO A 220 -2.22 8.68 -16.90
N ASP A 221 -2.36 9.47 -15.82
CA ASP A 221 -1.81 10.81 -15.72
C ASP A 221 -0.54 10.77 -14.85
N PRO A 222 0.67 10.98 -15.38
CA PRO A 222 1.91 10.92 -14.59
C PRO A 222 1.95 11.90 -13.42
N ARG A 223 1.13 12.96 -13.44
CA ARG A 223 1.04 13.95 -12.34
C ARG A 223 0.50 13.33 -11.05
N ASP A 224 -0.25 12.25 -11.13
CA ASP A 224 -0.70 11.52 -9.93
C ASP A 224 0.52 10.99 -9.15
N ASP A 225 1.53 10.46 -9.84
CA ASP A 225 2.79 10.04 -9.23
C ASP A 225 3.68 11.24 -8.85
N LEU A 226 3.83 12.20 -9.78
CA LEU A 226 4.70 13.37 -9.61
C LEU A 226 4.22 14.33 -8.53
N SER A 227 2.96 14.24 -8.12
CA SER A 227 2.41 15.00 -6.97
C SER A 227 3.04 14.61 -5.63
N GLY A 228 3.59 13.40 -5.50
CA GLY A 228 4.12 12.87 -4.25
C GLY A 228 3.05 12.44 -3.24
N MET A 229 1.77 12.49 -3.59
CA MET A 229 0.67 12.19 -2.66
C MET A 229 0.68 10.74 -2.14
N ASP A 230 1.04 9.76 -2.98
CA ASP A 230 1.16 8.37 -2.53
C ASP A 230 2.29 8.20 -1.52
N VAL A 231 3.42 8.86 -1.74
CA VAL A 231 4.55 8.88 -0.79
C VAL A 231 4.13 9.58 0.51
N ALA A 232 3.37 10.67 0.43
CA ALA A 232 2.86 11.38 1.61
C ALA A 232 1.92 10.50 2.45
N ARG A 233 1.06 9.69 1.81
CA ARG A 233 0.22 8.72 2.53
C ARG A 233 1.06 7.66 3.23
N LYS A 234 2.10 7.14 2.58
CA LYS A 234 3.03 6.19 3.19
C LYS A 234 3.79 6.82 4.36
N ALA A 235 4.27 8.05 4.20
CA ALA A 235 4.92 8.81 5.27
C ALA A 235 3.99 9.03 6.47
N LEU A 236 2.72 9.37 6.21
CA LEU A 236 1.72 9.54 7.27
C LEU A 236 1.48 8.24 8.06
N ILE A 237 1.39 7.10 7.37
CA ILE A 237 1.24 5.79 8.03
C ILE A 237 2.43 5.53 8.96
N LEU A 238 3.66 5.75 8.48
CA LEU A 238 4.87 5.58 9.28
C LEU A 238 4.92 6.56 10.46
N ALA A 239 4.61 7.83 10.24
CA ALA A 239 4.59 8.85 11.29
C ALA A 239 3.56 8.52 12.39
N ARG A 240 2.36 8.06 12.01
CA ARG A 240 1.32 7.62 12.94
C ARG A 240 1.74 6.37 13.72
N LEU A 241 2.44 5.44 13.09
CA LEU A 241 3.00 4.27 13.77
C LEU A 241 4.03 4.66 14.84
N LEU A 242 4.80 5.74 14.59
CA LEU A 242 5.70 6.35 15.59
C LEU A 242 4.99 7.18 16.66
N GLY A 243 3.66 7.21 16.67
CA GLY A 243 2.84 7.92 17.65
C GLY A 243 2.57 9.40 17.31
N GLN A 244 2.95 9.87 16.12
CA GLN A 244 2.67 11.25 15.71
C GLN A 244 1.19 11.40 15.33
N ARG A 245 0.54 12.43 15.87
CA ARG A 245 -0.88 12.72 15.61
C ARG A 245 -1.02 13.75 14.49
N LEU A 246 -0.70 13.33 13.29
CA LEU A 246 -0.71 14.16 12.08
C LEU A 246 -1.90 13.81 11.18
N ASN A 247 -2.35 14.79 10.41
CA ASN A 247 -3.25 14.61 9.27
C ASN A 247 -2.49 14.84 7.96
N LEU A 248 -3.08 14.41 6.86
CA LEU A 248 -2.42 14.44 5.54
C LEU A 248 -2.10 15.88 5.10
N ASP A 249 -2.95 16.85 5.46
CA ASP A 249 -2.80 18.29 5.21
C ASP A 249 -1.65 18.94 6.01
N SER A 250 -1.19 18.26 7.07
CA SER A 250 -0.06 18.71 7.89
C SER A 250 1.30 18.30 7.31
N ILE A 251 1.31 17.47 6.28
CA ILE A 251 2.56 17.01 5.64
C ILE A 251 2.98 18.00 4.58
N LYS A 252 4.22 18.47 4.66
CA LYS A 252 4.80 19.29 3.61
C LYS A 252 5.17 18.41 2.42
N ILE A 253 4.53 18.64 1.28
CA ILE A 253 4.74 17.89 0.05
C ILE A 253 5.33 18.80 -1.01
N GLU A 254 6.49 18.45 -1.55
CA GLU A 254 7.06 19.08 -2.75
C GLU A 254 6.61 18.27 -3.98
N SER A 255 5.69 18.82 -4.76
CA SER A 255 5.32 18.27 -6.07
C SER A 255 6.45 18.50 -7.08
N LEU A 256 6.63 17.56 -8.01
CA LEU A 256 7.61 17.71 -9.12
C LEU A 256 7.09 18.57 -10.29
N TYR A 257 5.94 19.18 -10.14
CA TYR A 257 5.40 20.17 -11.08
C TYR A 257 4.72 21.31 -10.29
N PRO A 258 4.71 22.54 -10.84
CA PRO A 258 4.10 23.68 -10.19
C PRO A 258 2.56 23.67 -10.30
N GLU A 259 1.90 24.47 -9.47
CA GLU A 259 0.43 24.56 -9.38
C GLU A 259 -0.26 24.87 -10.72
N GLU A 260 0.40 25.64 -11.60
CA GLU A 260 -0.12 26.02 -12.92
C GLU A 260 -0.26 24.80 -13.86
N MET A 261 0.44 23.70 -13.56
CA MET A 261 0.42 22.47 -14.34
C MET A 261 -0.44 21.37 -13.71
N ARG A 262 -1.15 21.66 -12.64
CA ARG A 262 -1.99 20.67 -11.94
C ARG A 262 -3.16 20.17 -12.78
N PRO A 263 -3.66 18.96 -12.52
CA PRO A 263 -4.92 18.47 -13.09
C PRO A 263 -6.06 19.49 -12.84
N GLY A 264 -6.87 19.76 -13.89
CA GLY A 264 -7.93 20.78 -13.85
C GLY A 264 -7.51 22.18 -14.29
N VAL A 265 -6.19 22.49 -14.31
CA VAL A 265 -5.64 23.72 -14.90
C VAL A 265 -5.04 23.44 -16.28
N MET A 266 -4.25 22.39 -16.41
CA MET A 266 -3.63 21.92 -17.63
C MET A 266 -4.08 20.50 -17.92
N SER A 267 -4.37 20.17 -19.19
CA SER A 267 -4.69 18.79 -19.56
C SER A 267 -3.46 17.87 -19.45
N ALA A 268 -3.67 16.56 -19.33
CA ALA A 268 -2.56 15.59 -19.33
C ALA A 268 -1.77 15.60 -20.65
N GLU A 269 -2.45 15.85 -21.75
CA GLU A 269 -1.85 15.93 -23.10
C GLU A 269 -0.97 17.17 -23.23
N GLU A 270 -1.43 18.34 -22.77
CA GLU A 270 -0.65 19.58 -22.75
C GLU A 270 0.56 19.46 -21.83
N PHE A 271 0.38 18.86 -20.65
CA PHE A 271 1.47 18.61 -19.72
C PHE A 271 2.57 17.77 -20.36
N LEU A 272 2.22 16.63 -20.95
CA LEU A 272 3.18 15.74 -21.62
C LEU A 272 3.71 16.31 -22.93
N GLY A 273 2.91 17.12 -23.63
CA GLY A 273 3.30 17.74 -24.90
C GLY A 273 4.40 18.78 -24.70
N SER A 274 4.10 19.81 -23.92
CA SER A 274 4.96 20.99 -23.74
C SER A 274 5.27 21.34 -22.28
N GLY A 275 4.33 21.12 -21.36
CA GLY A 275 4.45 21.56 -19.96
C GLY A 275 5.65 20.96 -19.27
N VAL A 276 5.80 19.63 -19.30
CA VAL A 276 6.88 18.94 -18.59
C VAL A 276 8.28 19.34 -19.05
N SER A 277 8.44 19.79 -20.31
CA SER A 277 9.73 20.24 -20.84
C SER A 277 10.21 21.56 -20.22
N LEU A 278 9.30 22.36 -19.67
CA LEU A 278 9.64 23.60 -18.96
C LEU A 278 10.36 23.33 -17.65
N LEU A 279 10.25 22.13 -17.11
CA LEU A 279 10.88 21.71 -15.86
C LEU A 279 12.30 21.18 -16.03
N ASP A 280 12.73 20.88 -17.26
CA ASP A 280 14.02 20.28 -17.56
C ASP A 280 15.18 21.07 -17.01
N LYS A 281 15.17 22.39 -17.21
CA LYS A 281 16.27 23.28 -16.81
C LYS A 281 16.43 23.30 -15.29
N ASP A 282 15.36 23.48 -14.54
CA ASP A 282 15.41 23.55 -13.08
C ASP A 282 15.90 22.23 -12.47
N ILE A 283 15.35 21.12 -12.93
CA ILE A 283 15.79 19.79 -12.46
C ILE A 283 17.26 19.54 -12.80
N GLN A 284 17.69 19.91 -14.01
CA GLN A 284 19.07 19.73 -14.43
C GLN A 284 20.05 20.58 -13.60
N GLU A 285 19.69 21.82 -13.29
CA GLU A 285 20.49 22.72 -12.43
C GLU A 285 20.60 22.13 -11.01
N ARG A 286 19.52 21.59 -10.45
CA ARG A 286 19.53 20.93 -9.14
C ARG A 286 20.41 19.68 -9.14
N VAL A 287 20.31 18.82 -10.16
CA VAL A 287 21.16 17.63 -10.32
C VAL A 287 22.63 18.02 -10.39
N HIS A 288 22.96 19.04 -11.21
CA HIS A 288 24.33 19.50 -11.34
C HIS A 288 24.89 20.03 -10.01
N LYS A 289 24.11 20.84 -9.29
CA LYS A 289 24.51 21.38 -7.98
C LYS A 289 24.76 20.26 -6.96
N ALA A 290 23.87 19.27 -6.88
CA ALA A 290 24.04 18.12 -6.00
C ALA A 290 25.32 17.33 -6.34
N SER A 291 25.57 17.10 -7.62
CA SER A 291 26.76 16.39 -8.13
C SER A 291 28.07 17.08 -7.74
N LEU A 292 28.14 18.41 -7.75
CA LEU A 292 29.32 19.17 -7.30
C LEU A 292 29.66 18.93 -5.83
N ASN A 293 28.67 18.59 -5.01
CA ASN A 293 28.83 18.28 -3.59
C ASN A 293 29.05 16.79 -3.32
N GLY A 294 29.19 15.94 -4.33
CA GLY A 294 29.26 14.49 -4.19
C GLY A 294 27.92 13.84 -3.81
N ASN A 295 26.83 14.56 -3.99
CA ASN A 295 25.49 14.13 -3.67
C ASN A 295 24.70 13.76 -4.93
N VAL A 296 23.57 13.11 -4.71
CA VAL A 296 22.54 12.81 -5.71
C VAL A 296 21.18 13.27 -5.22
N LEU A 297 20.25 13.50 -6.14
CA LEU A 297 18.88 13.83 -5.80
C LEU A 297 18.04 12.55 -5.67
N ARG A 298 17.27 12.47 -4.60
CA ARG A 298 16.24 11.42 -4.41
C ARG A 298 14.93 12.03 -3.97
N TYR A 299 13.83 11.45 -4.41
CA TYR A 299 12.52 11.82 -3.91
C TYR A 299 12.19 10.93 -2.71
N VAL A 300 12.13 11.51 -1.54
CA VAL A 300 12.03 10.75 -0.28
C VAL A 300 10.98 11.35 0.66
N CYS A 301 10.50 10.51 1.58
CA CYS A 301 9.89 11.01 2.81
C CYS A 301 10.98 11.13 3.90
N VAL A 302 10.83 12.14 4.76
CA VAL A 302 11.66 12.33 5.95
C VAL A 302 10.72 12.50 7.14
N ILE A 303 10.88 11.63 8.14
CA ILE A 303 10.15 11.68 9.39
C ILE A 303 11.17 11.79 10.52
N GLU A 304 11.18 12.92 11.24
CA GLU A 304 12.15 13.21 12.30
C GLU A 304 11.54 14.15 13.33
N GLY A 305 11.45 13.74 14.60
CA GLY A 305 10.76 14.52 15.62
C GLY A 305 9.30 14.78 15.22
N SER A 306 8.91 16.05 15.13
CA SER A 306 7.58 16.47 14.64
C SER A 306 7.54 16.75 13.14
N ARG A 307 8.67 16.60 12.44
CA ARG A 307 8.78 16.86 10.99
C ARG A 307 8.35 15.63 10.21
N CYS A 308 7.42 15.82 9.31
CA CYS A 308 7.04 14.83 8.30
C CYS A 308 6.93 15.58 6.96
N GLU A 309 7.83 15.30 6.06
CA GLU A 309 7.87 15.96 4.75
C GLU A 309 8.24 14.98 3.64
N VAL A 310 7.83 15.33 2.43
CA VAL A 310 8.01 14.54 1.22
C VAL A 310 8.50 15.46 0.11
N GLY A 311 9.58 15.09 -0.56
CA GLY A 311 10.14 15.89 -1.64
C GLY A 311 11.54 15.46 -2.06
N ILE A 312 12.16 16.27 -2.91
CA ILE A 312 13.54 16.06 -3.35
C ILE A 312 14.51 16.40 -2.21
N GLN A 313 15.42 15.47 -1.94
CA GLN A 313 16.55 15.69 -1.02
C GLN A 313 17.88 15.40 -1.72
N GLU A 314 18.90 16.19 -1.35
CA GLU A 314 20.30 15.89 -1.68
C GLU A 314 20.82 14.87 -0.68
N LEU A 315 21.30 13.73 -1.16
CA LEU A 315 21.80 12.63 -0.32
C LEU A 315 23.21 12.21 -0.77
N PRO A 316 24.08 11.78 0.15
CA PRO A 316 25.39 11.26 -0.21
C PRO A 316 25.27 10.10 -1.20
N LYS A 317 26.08 10.16 -2.27
CA LYS A 317 26.02 9.15 -3.35
C LYS A 317 26.35 7.74 -2.87
N ASP A 318 27.13 7.63 -1.81
CA ASP A 318 27.56 6.37 -1.19
C ASP A 318 26.62 5.83 -0.12
N SER A 319 25.56 6.57 0.27
CA SER A 319 24.51 6.07 1.17
C SER A 319 23.63 5.00 0.51
N ALA A 320 22.85 4.23 1.28
CA ALA A 320 21.94 3.24 0.73
C ALA A 320 20.92 3.88 -0.23
N LEU A 321 20.32 5.01 0.18
CA LEU A 321 19.43 5.80 -0.67
C LEU A 321 20.14 6.41 -1.87
N GLY A 322 21.38 6.89 -1.70
CA GLY A 322 22.17 7.48 -2.79
C GLY A 322 22.52 6.46 -3.89
N ARG A 323 22.78 5.21 -3.51
CA ARG A 323 23.08 4.12 -4.45
C ARG A 323 21.85 3.51 -5.11
N LEU A 324 20.65 3.91 -4.69
CA LEU A 324 19.41 3.40 -5.27
C LEU A 324 19.36 3.66 -6.78
N LYS A 325 19.10 2.61 -7.55
CA LYS A 325 18.84 2.67 -8.99
C LYS A 325 17.52 1.95 -9.31
N GLY A 326 16.84 2.47 -10.33
CA GLY A 326 15.58 1.89 -10.79
C GLY A 326 14.40 2.15 -9.86
N SER A 327 13.53 1.15 -9.71
CA SER A 327 12.22 1.29 -9.08
C SER A 327 12.11 0.65 -7.68
N ASP A 328 13.22 0.19 -7.09
CA ASP A 328 13.21 -0.37 -5.75
C ASP A 328 12.83 0.69 -4.71
N ASN A 329 12.23 0.25 -3.61
CA ASN A 329 12.09 1.08 -2.41
C ASN A 329 13.29 0.86 -1.50
N VAL A 330 13.72 1.92 -0.84
CA VAL A 330 14.75 1.89 0.21
C VAL A 330 14.26 2.70 1.39
N LEU A 331 14.36 2.11 2.57
CA LEU A 331 14.07 2.77 3.84
C LEU A 331 15.29 2.68 4.75
N GLU A 332 15.73 3.80 5.31
CA GLU A 332 16.70 3.90 6.37
C GLU A 332 15.99 4.27 7.68
N ILE A 333 16.12 3.42 8.70
CA ILE A 333 15.50 3.61 10.01
C ILE A 333 16.59 3.84 11.05
N TYR A 334 16.57 5.00 11.66
CA TYR A 334 17.51 5.41 12.71
C TYR A 334 16.82 5.30 14.07
N SER A 335 17.37 4.46 14.93
CA SER A 335 16.89 4.26 16.30
C SER A 335 18.03 4.46 17.30
N ARG A 336 17.75 4.28 18.58
CA ARG A 336 18.79 4.31 19.62
C ARG A 336 19.89 3.25 19.34
N CYS A 337 19.49 2.05 18.90
CA CYS A 337 20.45 0.97 18.59
C CYS A 337 21.09 1.10 17.21
N TYR A 338 20.38 1.70 16.26
CA TYR A 338 20.81 1.89 14.87
C TYR A 338 21.03 3.38 14.58
N PHE A 339 21.87 4.04 15.39
CA PHE A 339 22.04 5.50 15.31
C PHE A 339 23.04 5.92 14.21
N GLU A 340 24.23 5.33 14.22
CA GLU A 340 25.27 5.64 13.22
C GLU A 340 25.10 4.85 11.93
N GLN A 341 24.65 3.60 12.06
CA GLN A 341 24.39 2.71 10.95
C GLN A 341 22.88 2.34 10.99
N PRO A 342 22.07 2.92 10.11
CA PRO A 342 20.64 2.69 10.12
C PRO A 342 20.30 1.25 9.77
N LEU A 343 19.16 0.77 10.27
CA LEU A 343 18.53 -0.41 9.71
C LEU A 343 18.02 -0.07 8.31
N VAL A 344 18.53 -0.77 7.30
CA VAL A 344 18.15 -0.56 5.89
C VAL A 344 17.24 -1.69 5.41
N ILE A 345 16.12 -1.31 4.83
CA ILE A 345 15.20 -2.24 4.15
C ILE A 345 15.15 -1.83 2.69
N GLN A 346 15.47 -2.75 1.79
CA GLN A 346 15.49 -2.50 0.34
C GLN A 346 14.86 -3.64 -0.43
N GLY A 347 14.14 -3.32 -1.50
CA GLY A 347 13.61 -4.29 -2.45
C GLY A 347 12.43 -3.74 -3.26
N ALA A 348 11.75 -4.63 -3.97
CA ALA A 348 10.59 -4.28 -4.78
C ALA A 348 9.45 -3.74 -3.89
N GLY A 349 9.15 -2.46 -4.00
CA GLY A 349 8.15 -1.76 -3.19
C GLY A 349 6.82 -1.54 -3.88
N ALA A 350 6.56 -2.24 -5.00
CA ALA A 350 5.32 -2.19 -5.76
C ALA A 350 5.10 -3.51 -6.50
N GLY A 351 3.87 -3.72 -6.95
CA GLY A 351 3.45 -4.91 -7.71
C GLY A 351 2.31 -5.66 -7.03
N ASN A 352 1.41 -6.21 -7.83
CA ASN A 352 0.25 -6.95 -7.31
C ASN A 352 0.67 -8.21 -6.58
N ASP A 353 1.67 -8.93 -7.10
CA ASP A 353 2.19 -10.17 -6.54
C ASP A 353 2.87 -9.93 -5.19
N THR A 354 3.82 -9.00 -5.12
CA THR A 354 4.52 -8.65 -3.88
C THR A 354 3.60 -8.10 -2.81
N THR A 355 2.63 -7.25 -3.19
CA THR A 355 1.62 -6.72 -2.27
C THR A 355 0.72 -7.84 -1.74
N ALA A 356 0.25 -8.72 -2.62
CA ALA A 356 -0.60 -9.85 -2.22
C ALA A 356 0.14 -10.84 -1.30
N THR A 357 1.44 -11.06 -1.53
CA THR A 357 2.28 -11.87 -0.65
C THR A 357 2.37 -11.26 0.76
N GLY A 358 2.55 -9.95 0.86
CA GLY A 358 2.56 -9.24 2.15
C GLY A 358 1.20 -9.33 2.87
N VAL A 359 0.08 -9.17 2.14
CA VAL A 359 -1.27 -9.36 2.69
C VAL A 359 -1.47 -10.79 3.19
N LEU A 360 -1.01 -11.78 2.43
CA LEU A 360 -1.12 -13.19 2.84
C LEU A 360 -0.31 -13.47 4.11
N ALA A 361 0.91 -12.94 4.21
CA ALA A 361 1.72 -13.04 5.42
C ALA A 361 1.01 -12.39 6.63
N ASP A 362 0.44 -11.21 6.45
CA ASP A 362 -0.34 -10.52 7.46
C ASP A 362 -1.55 -11.36 7.96
N ILE A 363 -2.25 -12.06 7.06
CA ILE A 363 -3.34 -12.97 7.45
C ILE A 363 -2.81 -14.14 8.29
N LEU A 364 -1.68 -14.72 7.88
CA LEU A 364 -1.06 -15.85 8.57
C LEU A 364 -0.53 -15.45 9.96
N ASP A 365 -0.03 -14.23 10.12
CA ASP A 365 0.42 -13.69 11.41
C ASP A 365 -0.71 -13.53 12.44
N LEU A 366 -1.95 -13.60 12.01
CA LEU A 366 -3.12 -13.55 12.89
C LEU A 366 -3.54 -14.95 13.41
N GLN A 367 -2.87 -16.03 12.99
CA GLN A 367 -3.27 -17.42 13.27
C GLN A 367 -3.53 -17.72 14.75
N ASP A 368 -2.78 -17.09 15.66
CA ASP A 368 -2.92 -17.34 17.10
C ASP A 368 -4.18 -16.69 17.72
N LEU A 369 -4.86 -15.85 16.96
CA LEU A 369 -6.13 -15.24 17.35
C LEU A 369 -7.34 -16.12 16.97
N PHE A 370 -7.11 -17.19 16.22
CA PHE A 370 -8.15 -18.11 15.76
C PHE A 370 -8.01 -19.48 16.43
N PRO A 371 -9.14 -20.18 16.71
CA PRO A 371 -9.17 -21.47 17.38
C PRO A 371 -8.51 -22.61 16.61
#